data_1993bf0cae94a89b6affc4242feb90e4
#
_entry.id   1993bf0cae94a89b6affc4242feb90e4
#
_cell.length_a   1.000
_cell.length_b   1.000
_cell.length_c   1.000
_cell.angle_alpha   90.00
_cell.angle_beta   90.00
_cell.angle_gamma   90.00
#
_symmetry.space_group_name_H-M   'P 1'
#
loop_
_entity.id
_entity.type
_entity.pdbx_description
1 polymer ?
#
loop_
_entity_poly.entity_id
_entity_poly.type
_entity_poly.pdbx_seq_one_letter_code
_entity_poly.pdbx_strand_id
1 'polypeptide(L)'
;HAGFVLYRLIHSLPLFVFEESRYRLNPLYVDDLIAVFLSATENSISHGSAYGVAGDDVVTNVEFIELCGGICQLQPIIRFVETPSLYKKSEIGYSWFADDAVADCRKVKRELGVKFTALETALKETFTWLHENPTRMDRYS
;
A
#
# COMPACT_ATOMS: atom_id res chain seq x y z
N HIS A 1 1.16 4.75 -1.76
CA HIS A 1 -0.32 4.63 -1.62
C HIS A 1 -0.80 5.20 -0.29
N ALA A 2 -0.25 4.76 0.86
CA ALA A 2 -0.71 5.21 2.18
C ALA A 2 -0.70 6.74 2.35
N GLY A 3 0.36 7.42 1.91
CA GLY A 3 0.46 8.89 1.99
C GLY A 3 -0.62 9.62 1.22
N PHE A 4 -1.01 9.12 0.04
CA PHE A 4 -2.12 9.67 -0.74
C PHE A 4 -3.47 9.51 -0.02
N VAL A 5 -3.73 8.31 0.52
CA VAL A 5 -4.96 8.06 1.29
C VAL A 5 -5.01 8.95 2.52
N LEU A 6 -3.90 9.03 3.28
CA LEU A 6 -3.81 9.89 4.46
C LEU A 6 -4.05 11.36 4.13
N TYR A 7 -3.42 11.88 3.07
CA TYR A 7 -3.64 13.25 2.62
C TYR A 7 -5.14 13.53 2.38
N ARG A 8 -5.82 12.65 1.63
CA ARG A 8 -7.25 12.83 1.33
C ARG A 8 -8.13 12.69 2.56
N LEU A 9 -7.80 11.80 3.49
CA LEU A 9 -8.51 11.68 4.77
C LEU A 9 -8.40 12.96 5.60
N ILE A 10 -7.19 13.50 5.79
CA ILE A 10 -6.95 14.71 6.59
C ILE A 10 -7.67 15.93 5.99
N HIS A 11 -7.70 16.03 4.67
CA HIS A 11 -8.35 17.15 3.98
C HIS A 11 -9.82 16.90 3.63
N SER A 12 -10.43 15.81 4.14
CA SER A 12 -11.82 15.42 3.87
C SER A 12 -12.14 15.37 2.37
N LEU A 13 -11.17 14.93 1.56
CA LEU A 13 -11.32 14.78 0.12
C LEU A 13 -11.82 13.37 -0.24
N PRO A 14 -12.65 13.23 -1.28
CA PRO A 14 -13.16 11.92 -1.68
C PRO A 14 -12.05 11.01 -2.22
N LEU A 15 -12.10 9.73 -1.88
CA LEU A 15 -11.28 8.66 -2.42
C LEU A 15 -12.10 7.92 -3.49
N PHE A 16 -11.61 7.93 -4.71
CA PHE A 16 -12.29 7.30 -5.83
C PHE A 16 -11.83 5.85 -5.97
N VAL A 17 -12.78 4.95 -6.07
CA VAL A 17 -12.56 3.50 -6.18
C VAL A 17 -13.41 2.97 -7.32
N PHE A 18 -12.89 2.05 -8.13
CA PHE A 18 -13.68 1.46 -9.22
C PHE A 18 -14.80 0.58 -8.66
N GLU A 19 -15.97 0.63 -9.30
CA GLU A 19 -17.21 0.02 -8.81
C GLU A 19 -17.08 -1.49 -8.56
N GLU A 20 -16.23 -2.17 -9.32
CA GLU A 20 -15.93 -3.59 -9.16
C GLU A 20 -14.70 -3.86 -8.27
N SER A 21 -14.23 -2.89 -7.51
CA SER A 21 -12.94 -2.96 -6.79
C SER A 21 -12.92 -3.98 -5.64
N ARG A 22 -13.27 -5.20 -5.97
CA ARG A 22 -12.89 -6.39 -5.20
C ARG A 22 -11.45 -6.80 -5.47
N TYR A 23 -10.75 -5.99 -6.29
CA TYR A 23 -9.33 -6.20 -6.59
C TYR A 23 -8.51 -6.16 -5.34
N ARG A 24 -7.70 -7.19 -5.18
CA ARG A 24 -6.89 -7.42 -3.99
C ARG A 24 -5.47 -6.96 -4.21
N LEU A 25 -4.87 -6.49 -3.15
CA LEU A 25 -3.47 -6.11 -3.10
C LEU A 25 -2.86 -6.57 -1.78
N ASN A 26 -1.56 -6.79 -1.78
CA ASN A 26 -0.79 -7.02 -0.55
C ASN A 26 0.31 -5.96 -0.43
N PRO A 27 -0.01 -4.82 0.22
CA PRO A 27 0.93 -3.71 0.35
C PRO A 27 2.20 -4.11 1.08
N LEU A 28 3.34 -3.67 0.57
CA LEU A 28 4.64 -3.93 1.17
C LEU A 28 5.10 -2.73 2.01
N TYR A 29 5.54 -2.99 3.22
CA TYR A 29 6.21 -2.01 4.05
C TYR A 29 7.65 -1.81 3.60
N VAL A 30 8.13 -0.56 3.60
CA VAL A 30 9.45 -0.22 3.04
C VAL A 30 10.59 -0.86 3.81
N ASP A 31 10.49 -0.98 5.12
CA ASP A 31 11.56 -1.60 5.93
C ASP A 31 11.64 -3.10 5.71
N ASP A 32 10.51 -3.76 5.43
CA ASP A 32 10.49 -5.16 5.02
C ASP A 32 11.21 -5.35 3.67
N LEU A 33 11.01 -4.43 2.71
CA LEU A 33 11.72 -4.45 1.45
C LEU A 33 13.23 -4.29 1.65
N ILE A 34 13.63 -3.37 2.55
CA ILE A 34 15.05 -3.18 2.91
C ILE A 34 15.61 -4.47 3.52
N ALA A 35 14.88 -5.11 4.43
CA ALA A 35 15.28 -6.38 5.03
C ALA A 35 15.47 -7.48 3.98
N VAL A 36 14.60 -7.56 2.97
CA VAL A 36 14.75 -8.49 1.84
C VAL A 36 16.03 -8.20 1.06
N PHE A 37 16.33 -6.94 0.74
CA PHE A 37 17.57 -6.59 0.03
C PHE A 37 18.81 -6.96 0.82
N LEU A 38 18.86 -6.63 2.10
CA LEU A 38 20.00 -6.99 2.96
C LEU A 38 20.17 -8.51 3.02
N SER A 39 19.11 -9.25 3.30
CA SER A 39 19.16 -10.71 3.34
C SER A 39 19.59 -11.31 2.01
N ALA A 40 19.15 -10.74 0.88
CA ALA A 40 19.56 -11.21 -0.44
C ALA A 40 21.06 -10.96 -0.73
N THR A 41 21.64 -9.87 -0.23
CA THR A 41 23.08 -9.61 -0.41
C THR A 41 23.96 -10.54 0.42
N GLU A 42 23.47 -11.02 1.55
CA GLU A 42 24.20 -11.89 2.48
C GLU A 42 24.04 -13.38 2.16
N ASN A 43 23.11 -13.74 1.28
CA ASN A 43 22.74 -15.14 1.05
C ASN A 43 23.00 -15.56 -0.41
N SER A 44 23.94 -16.49 -0.61
CA SER A 44 24.30 -16.96 -1.96
C SER A 44 23.17 -17.64 -2.71
N ILE A 45 22.13 -18.15 -2.03
CA ILE A 45 20.95 -18.76 -2.67
C ILE A 45 20.17 -17.74 -3.51
N SER A 46 20.34 -16.45 -3.25
CA SER A 46 19.69 -15.37 -3.99
C SER A 46 20.31 -15.14 -5.37
N HIS A 47 21.56 -15.56 -5.58
CA HIS A 47 22.31 -15.27 -6.80
C HIS A 47 21.61 -15.83 -8.03
N GLY A 48 21.28 -14.98 -9.00
CA GLY A 48 20.54 -15.34 -10.20
C GLY A 48 19.07 -15.66 -9.99
N SER A 49 18.52 -15.43 -8.79
CA SER A 49 17.13 -15.68 -8.44
C SER A 49 16.29 -14.41 -8.54
N ALA A 50 15.01 -14.58 -8.91
CA ALA A 50 13.99 -13.54 -8.82
C ALA A 50 12.99 -13.89 -7.70
N TYR A 51 12.52 -12.88 -6.97
CA TYR A 51 11.59 -13.00 -5.86
C TYR A 51 10.39 -12.08 -6.04
N GLY A 52 9.19 -12.60 -5.81
CA GLY A 52 8.01 -11.79 -5.52
C GLY A 52 8.11 -11.29 -4.09
N VAL A 53 7.92 -9.99 -3.89
CA VAL A 53 8.00 -9.37 -2.55
C VAL A 53 6.80 -8.46 -2.35
N ALA A 54 5.98 -8.76 -1.34
CA ALA A 54 4.82 -7.97 -0.92
C ALA A 54 4.51 -8.29 0.55
N GLY A 55 3.57 -7.56 1.14
CA GLY A 55 3.11 -7.86 2.51
C GLY A 55 2.35 -9.19 2.61
N ASP A 56 2.13 -9.66 3.82
CA ASP A 56 1.37 -10.88 4.09
C ASP A 56 -0.14 -10.66 4.04
N ASP A 57 -0.58 -9.47 4.43
CA ASP A 57 -1.98 -9.12 4.48
C ASP A 57 -2.51 -8.79 3.09
N VAL A 58 -3.52 -9.53 2.66
CA VAL A 58 -4.23 -9.31 1.40
C VAL A 58 -5.52 -8.57 1.70
N VAL A 59 -5.68 -7.40 1.11
CA VAL A 59 -6.86 -6.54 1.30
C VAL A 59 -7.38 -6.03 -0.04
N THR A 60 -8.64 -5.66 -0.09
CA THR A 60 -9.20 -4.89 -1.20
C THR A 60 -8.85 -3.40 -1.05
N ASN A 61 -9.03 -2.63 -2.12
CA ASN A 61 -8.85 -1.18 -2.07
C ASN A 61 -9.73 -0.52 -1.01
N VAL A 62 -10.97 -0.96 -0.87
CA VAL A 62 -11.92 -0.43 0.12
C VAL A 62 -11.45 -0.76 1.53
N GLU A 63 -11.13 -2.02 1.81
CA GLU A 63 -10.62 -2.44 3.12
C GLU A 63 -9.34 -1.69 3.50
N PHE A 64 -8.44 -1.44 2.54
CA PHE A 64 -7.23 -0.64 2.78
C PHE A 64 -7.56 0.80 3.19
N ILE A 65 -8.52 1.45 2.49
CA ILE A 65 -8.97 2.81 2.81
C ILE A 65 -9.65 2.86 4.19
N GLU A 66 -10.51 1.90 4.48
CA GLU A 66 -11.21 1.80 5.76
C GLU A 66 -10.24 1.56 6.92
N LEU A 67 -9.23 0.71 6.73
CA LEU A 67 -8.16 0.48 7.70
C LEU A 67 -7.38 1.78 7.97
N CYS A 68 -7.01 2.52 6.92
CA CYS A 68 -6.37 3.83 7.06
C CYS A 68 -7.26 4.81 7.84
N GLY A 69 -8.55 4.88 7.53
CA GLY A 69 -9.52 5.70 8.24
C GLY A 69 -9.63 5.35 9.72
N GLY A 70 -9.70 4.06 10.03
CA GLY A 70 -9.75 3.55 11.40
C GLY A 70 -8.51 3.93 12.22
N ILE A 71 -7.31 3.79 11.64
CA ILE A 71 -6.04 4.16 12.30
C ILE A 71 -5.99 5.66 12.59
N CYS A 72 -6.45 6.50 11.66
CA CYS A 72 -6.48 7.96 11.81
C CYS A 72 -7.67 8.48 12.61
N GLN A 73 -8.64 7.64 12.95
CA GLN A 73 -9.93 8.02 13.53
C GLN A 73 -10.70 9.02 12.65
N LEU A 74 -10.58 8.89 11.32
CA LEU A 74 -11.24 9.71 10.32
C LEU A 74 -12.14 8.84 9.44
N GLN A 75 -13.32 9.37 9.09
CA GLN A 75 -14.25 8.68 8.18
C GLN A 75 -13.86 8.92 6.73
N PRO A 76 -13.53 7.88 5.95
CA PRO A 76 -13.24 8.04 4.53
C PRO A 76 -14.49 8.38 3.72
N ILE A 77 -14.35 9.30 2.78
CA ILE A 77 -15.38 9.59 1.79
C ILE A 77 -15.05 8.78 0.54
N ILE A 78 -15.65 7.59 0.40
CA ILE A 78 -15.43 6.73 -0.75
C ILE A 78 -16.46 7.05 -1.85
N ARG A 79 -15.98 7.20 -3.09
CA ARG A 79 -16.80 7.39 -4.29
C ARG A 79 -16.47 6.30 -5.29
N PHE A 80 -17.48 5.53 -5.66
CA PHE A 80 -17.36 4.52 -6.70
C PHE A 80 -17.49 5.14 -8.08
N VAL A 81 -16.64 4.71 -9.00
CA VAL A 81 -16.58 5.22 -10.39
C VAL A 81 -16.53 4.06 -11.37
N GLU A 82 -17.32 4.13 -12.44
CA GLU A 82 -17.46 3.05 -13.42
C GLU A 82 -16.28 2.99 -14.40
N THR A 83 -15.72 4.15 -14.78
CA THR A 83 -14.71 4.20 -15.85
C THR A 83 -13.54 5.12 -15.51
N PRO A 84 -12.30 4.58 -15.46
CA PRO A 84 -11.10 5.35 -15.12
C PRO A 84 -10.81 6.52 -16.05
N SER A 85 -11.21 6.39 -17.33
CA SER A 85 -10.89 7.38 -18.38
C SER A 85 -11.61 8.72 -18.25
N LEU A 86 -12.65 8.81 -17.41
CA LEU A 86 -13.45 10.02 -17.21
C LEU A 86 -12.84 10.98 -16.19
N TYR A 87 -11.86 10.53 -15.42
CA TYR A 87 -11.27 11.31 -14.34
C TYR A 87 -9.83 11.70 -14.64
N LYS A 88 -9.45 12.93 -14.29
CA LYS A 88 -8.05 13.34 -14.38
C LYS A 88 -7.22 12.50 -13.42
N LYS A 89 -6.01 12.13 -13.84
CA LYS A 89 -5.08 11.31 -13.06
C LYS A 89 -4.79 11.88 -11.66
N SER A 90 -4.88 13.21 -11.51
CA SER A 90 -4.74 13.92 -10.23
C SER A 90 -5.94 13.76 -9.29
N GLU A 91 -7.13 13.44 -9.82
CA GLU A 91 -8.35 13.28 -9.03
C GLU A 91 -8.54 11.84 -8.53
N ILE A 92 -8.10 10.86 -9.33
CA ILE A 92 -8.23 9.44 -8.99
C ILE A 92 -7.08 9.01 -8.06
N GLY A 93 -6.00 9.80 -8.04
CA GLY A 93 -4.75 9.36 -7.44
C GLY A 93 -4.11 8.25 -8.28
N TYR A 94 -3.08 7.64 -7.76
CA TYR A 94 -2.48 6.47 -8.38
C TYR A 94 -3.57 5.44 -8.67
N SER A 95 -3.64 5.02 -9.92
CA SER A 95 -4.61 4.01 -10.35
C SER A 95 -4.59 2.84 -9.37
N TRP A 96 -5.64 2.75 -8.58
CA TRP A 96 -5.95 1.52 -7.92
C TRP A 96 -6.08 0.50 -9.04
N PHE A 97 -5.35 -0.59 -8.92
CA PHE A 97 -5.28 -1.58 -9.99
C PHE A 97 -6.70 -1.97 -10.44
N ALA A 98 -6.88 -2.07 -11.74
CA ALA A 98 -8.09 -2.64 -12.33
C ALA A 98 -8.05 -4.18 -12.34
N ASP A 99 -7.08 -4.79 -11.64
CA ASP A 99 -6.85 -6.22 -11.52
C ASP A 99 -6.25 -6.56 -10.15
N ASP A 100 -6.31 -7.82 -9.74
CA ASP A 100 -5.62 -8.32 -8.56
C ASP A 100 -4.10 -8.08 -8.66
N ALA A 101 -3.54 -7.43 -7.66
CA ALA A 101 -2.10 -7.15 -7.54
C ALA A 101 -1.53 -7.85 -6.30
N VAL A 102 -1.69 -9.18 -6.24
CA VAL A 102 -1.24 -10.02 -5.15
C VAL A 102 -0.02 -10.82 -5.58
N ALA A 103 1.12 -10.58 -4.93
CA ALA A 103 2.35 -11.33 -5.17
C ALA A 103 2.46 -12.53 -4.22
N ASP A 104 3.00 -13.64 -4.73
CA ASP A 104 3.33 -14.82 -3.93
C ASP A 104 4.73 -14.66 -3.30
N CYS A 105 4.77 -14.54 -1.98
CA CYS A 105 5.98 -14.32 -1.21
C CYS A 105 6.55 -15.59 -0.57
N ARG A 106 6.02 -16.79 -0.88
CA ARG A 106 6.49 -18.05 -0.28
C ARG A 106 7.96 -18.34 -0.57
N LYS A 107 8.41 -18.04 -1.80
CA LYS A 107 9.82 -18.26 -2.19
C LYS A 107 10.78 -17.40 -1.38
N VAL A 108 10.54 -16.09 -1.30
CA VAL A 108 11.43 -15.15 -0.57
C VAL A 108 11.49 -15.49 0.91
N LYS A 109 10.36 -15.83 1.51
CA LYS A 109 10.28 -16.23 2.93
C LYS A 109 11.06 -17.51 3.21
N ARG A 110 10.90 -18.53 2.36
CA ARG A 110 11.58 -19.81 2.51
C ARG A 110 13.11 -19.70 2.33
N GLU A 111 13.54 -18.95 1.33
CA GLU A 111 14.95 -18.90 0.92
C GLU A 111 15.75 -17.83 1.67
N LEU A 112 15.15 -16.71 2.00
CA LEU A 112 15.82 -15.60 2.69
C LEU A 112 15.45 -15.47 4.17
N GLY A 113 14.50 -16.26 4.66
CA GLY A 113 14.11 -16.27 6.08
C GLY A 113 13.42 -14.98 6.55
N VAL A 114 12.97 -14.13 5.65
CA VAL A 114 12.36 -12.84 5.98
C VAL A 114 10.96 -13.01 6.54
N LYS A 115 10.56 -12.07 7.39
CA LYS A 115 9.20 -11.94 7.92
C LYS A 115 8.67 -10.56 7.53
N PHE A 116 7.38 -10.46 7.27
CA PHE A 116 6.75 -9.20 6.91
C PHE A 116 5.94 -8.64 8.07
N THR A 117 5.97 -7.32 8.19
CA THR A 117 5.25 -6.56 9.19
C THR A 117 3.75 -6.58 8.88
N ALA A 118 2.91 -6.80 9.88
CA ALA A 118 1.46 -6.73 9.73
C ALA A 118 1.04 -5.35 9.18
N LEU A 119 0.11 -5.34 8.23
CA LEU A 119 -0.31 -4.13 7.51
C LEU A 119 -0.72 -3.00 8.46
N GLU A 120 -1.48 -3.31 9.51
CA GLU A 120 -1.92 -2.31 10.48
C GLU A 120 -0.74 -1.64 11.19
N THR A 121 0.28 -2.42 11.59
CA THR A 121 1.50 -1.90 12.21
C THR A 121 2.27 -1.00 11.24
N ALA A 122 2.50 -1.48 10.02
CA ALA A 122 3.18 -0.73 8.96
C ALA A 122 2.49 0.60 8.64
N LEU A 123 1.15 0.61 8.62
CA LEU A 123 0.36 1.83 8.41
C LEU A 123 0.49 2.81 9.58
N LYS A 124 0.42 2.32 10.82
CA LYS A 124 0.60 3.17 12.02
C LYS A 124 1.97 3.87 12.01
N GLU A 125 3.04 3.13 11.72
CA GLU A 125 4.39 3.67 11.62
C GLU A 125 4.51 4.66 10.46
N THR A 126 3.95 4.33 9.29
CA THR A 126 3.93 5.21 8.12
C THR A 126 3.20 6.53 8.44
N PHE A 127 2.07 6.48 9.12
CA PHE A 127 1.29 7.67 9.46
C PHE A 127 1.99 8.53 10.53
N THR A 128 2.62 7.91 11.53
CA THR A 128 3.45 8.61 12.51
C THR A 128 4.56 9.37 11.79
N TRP A 129 5.29 8.69 10.90
CA TRP A 129 6.36 9.32 10.13
C TRP A 129 5.87 10.47 9.24
N LEU A 130 4.73 10.31 8.55
CA LEU A 130 4.15 11.38 7.72
C LEU A 130 3.69 12.59 8.57
N HIS A 131 3.19 12.34 9.77
CA HIS A 131 2.81 13.40 10.71
C HIS A 131 4.04 14.22 11.17
N GLU A 132 5.16 13.55 11.41
CA GLU A 132 6.43 14.18 11.77
C GLU A 132 7.13 14.86 10.57
N ASN A 133 6.77 14.49 9.34
CA ASN A 133 7.35 14.99 8.09
C ASN A 133 6.29 15.54 7.12
N PRO A 134 5.54 16.58 7.51
CA PRO A 134 4.35 17.05 6.76
C PRO A 134 4.64 17.49 5.34
N THR A 135 5.82 18.05 5.05
CA THR A 135 6.22 18.46 3.70
C THR A 135 6.26 17.30 2.69
N ARG A 136 6.32 16.07 3.17
CA ARG A 136 6.24 14.88 2.31
C ARG A 136 4.85 14.64 1.74
N MET A 137 3.83 15.26 2.32
CA MET A 137 2.45 15.18 1.83
C MET A 137 2.12 16.24 0.77
N ASP A 138 2.92 17.31 0.62
CA ASP A 138 2.68 18.39 -0.34
C ASP A 138 2.58 17.91 -1.79
N ARG A 139 3.23 16.80 -2.11
CA ARG A 139 3.16 16.16 -3.44
C ARG A 139 1.79 15.56 -3.79
N TYR A 140 0.87 15.51 -2.84
CA TYR A 140 -0.49 14.99 -3.03
C TYR A 140 -1.55 16.09 -3.10
N SER A 141 -1.14 17.37 -2.94
CA SER A 141 -1.97 18.57 -3.07
C SER A 141 -2.43 18.84 -4.51
#